data_45868413f9a4e4a3f33632b7387de3dc
#
_entry.id   45868413f9a4e4a3f33632b7387de3dc
#
_cell.length_a   1.000
_cell.length_b   1.000
_cell.length_c   1.000
_cell.angle_alpha   90.00
_cell.angle_beta   90.00
_cell.angle_gamma   90.00
#
_symmetry.space_group_name_H-M   'P 1'
#
loop_
_entity.id
_entity.type
_entity.pdbx_description
1 polymer ?
#
loop_
_entity_poly.entity_id
_entity_poly.type
_entity_poly.pdbx_seq_one_letter_code
_entity_poly.pdbx_strand_id
1 'polypeptide(L)'
;MVIPWPPGGGNDSLGRGFAVLLAEKLGQKIVIENKGGANGIIGAETVARSAPDGYTIMFHSMTSHATNAVMGIKLPYDTIKDFAPISQVASLDLILVAHPSFPAKNVQELIALAKTKPGSISYASFGNGSMAHIAGELLNQKAGIKMEHIPYKGGAPALADNLAGHVPLYFAGLGVALPHIQAGSLRAIAVTGNNRNPQLPNVPKIAETTGLSDYEANIFYGMWAPAGTPEAIIQRLNRATLEITASAAYKKKIEADGFAETIGSSPEKMANTIKSEMEILAKVIKEAKIQP
;
A
#
# COMPACT_ATOMS: atom_id res chain seq x y z
N MET A 1 8.02 -1.93 18.07
CA MET A 1 7.80 -1.80 16.61
C MET A 1 6.91 -0.59 16.35
N VAL A 2 7.39 0.38 15.57
CA VAL A 2 6.62 1.56 15.17
C VAL A 2 5.85 1.23 13.88
N ILE A 3 4.56 1.53 13.87
CA ILE A 3 3.71 1.48 12.67
C ILE A 3 3.30 2.91 12.36
N PRO A 4 3.80 3.53 11.25
CA PRO A 4 3.57 4.93 10.90
C PRO A 4 2.14 5.24 10.39
N TRP A 5 1.14 4.52 10.88
CA TRP A 5 -0.27 4.64 10.46
C TRP A 5 -1.21 4.51 11.65
N PRO A 6 -2.42 5.11 11.56
CA PRO A 6 -3.45 4.92 12.58
C PRO A 6 -3.83 3.45 12.76
N PRO A 7 -4.29 3.05 13.95
CA PRO A 7 -4.84 1.72 14.19
C PRO A 7 -6.00 1.37 13.24
N GLY A 8 -6.14 0.08 12.90
CA GLY A 8 -7.26 -0.47 12.13
C GLY A 8 -7.12 -0.39 10.61
N GLY A 9 -6.07 0.24 10.07
CA GLY A 9 -5.76 0.20 8.64
C GLY A 9 -4.92 -1.02 8.25
N GLY A 10 -4.73 -1.24 6.93
CA GLY A 10 -3.98 -2.39 6.42
C GLY A 10 -2.55 -2.51 6.96
N ASN A 11 -1.83 -1.39 7.14
CA ASN A 11 -0.51 -1.37 7.78
C ASN A 11 -0.55 -1.89 9.22
N ASP A 12 -1.55 -1.45 10.00
CA ASP A 12 -1.69 -1.83 11.41
C ASP A 12 -2.09 -3.29 11.54
N SER A 13 -3.09 -3.73 10.77
CA SER A 13 -3.56 -5.13 10.79
C SER A 13 -2.44 -6.09 10.43
N LEU A 14 -1.75 -5.83 9.31
CA LEU A 14 -0.63 -6.66 8.86
C LEU A 14 0.54 -6.63 9.86
N GLY A 15 0.94 -5.44 10.32
CA GLY A 15 2.04 -5.27 11.26
C GLY A 15 1.80 -5.94 12.60
N ARG A 16 0.56 -5.88 13.15
CA ARG A 16 0.18 -6.59 14.39
C ARG A 16 0.22 -8.10 14.20
N GLY A 17 -0.36 -8.60 13.12
CA GLY A 17 -0.32 -10.03 12.81
C GLY A 17 1.10 -10.55 12.64
N PHE A 18 1.96 -9.77 11.98
CA PHE A 18 3.37 -10.10 11.81
C PHE A 18 4.16 -10.03 13.14
N ALA A 19 3.89 -9.01 13.96
CA ALA A 19 4.59 -8.83 15.25
C ALA A 19 4.39 -10.00 16.22
N VAL A 20 3.23 -10.64 16.21
CA VAL A 20 2.97 -11.86 17.02
C VAL A 20 3.94 -12.97 16.62
N LEU A 21 4.03 -13.28 15.33
CA LEU A 21 4.92 -14.33 14.81
C LEU A 21 6.40 -13.98 15.00
N LEU A 22 6.75 -12.71 14.82
CA LEU A 22 8.10 -12.24 15.02
C LEU A 22 8.51 -12.32 16.51
N ALA A 23 7.59 -12.02 17.44
CA ALA A 23 7.81 -12.14 18.86
C ALA A 23 8.12 -13.60 19.27
N GLU A 24 7.36 -14.55 18.72
CA GLU A 24 7.60 -16.00 18.93
C GLU A 24 8.99 -16.42 18.42
N LYS A 25 9.35 -15.99 17.19
CA LYS A 25 10.66 -16.31 16.59
C LYS A 25 11.84 -15.71 17.33
N LEU A 26 11.69 -14.52 17.88
CA LEU A 26 12.75 -13.82 18.60
C LEU A 26 12.82 -14.18 20.09
N GLY A 27 11.76 -14.77 20.66
CA GLY A 27 11.61 -15.01 22.10
C GLY A 27 11.49 -13.70 22.89
N GLN A 28 10.97 -12.63 22.26
CA GLN A 28 10.87 -11.29 22.84
C GLN A 28 9.50 -10.66 22.55
N LYS A 29 8.94 -10.01 23.55
CA LYS A 29 7.68 -9.26 23.39
C LYS A 29 7.88 -8.08 22.45
N ILE A 30 6.96 -7.91 21.49
CA ILE A 30 6.95 -6.75 20.61
C ILE A 30 5.77 -5.84 20.97
N VAL A 31 6.10 -4.63 21.42
CA VAL A 31 5.11 -3.56 21.67
C VAL A 31 4.90 -2.79 20.37
N ILE A 32 3.65 -2.59 19.99
CA ILE A 32 3.27 -1.79 18.81
C ILE A 32 2.99 -0.34 19.24
N GLU A 33 3.63 0.59 18.54
CA GLU A 33 3.35 2.02 18.64
C GLU A 33 2.83 2.54 17.31
N ASN A 34 1.57 2.97 17.26
CA ASN A 34 1.01 3.63 16.09
C ASN A 34 1.35 5.11 16.13
N LYS A 35 2.16 5.58 15.16
CA LYS A 35 2.56 7.00 15.00
C LYS A 35 2.18 7.47 13.61
N GLY A 36 0.88 7.61 13.37
CA GLY A 36 0.33 8.05 12.08
C GLY A 36 0.50 9.55 11.85
N GLY A 37 0.37 9.94 10.58
CA GLY A 37 0.36 11.33 10.12
C GLY A 37 1.32 11.58 8.97
N ALA A 38 0.94 12.54 8.09
CA ALA A 38 1.72 12.96 6.93
C ALA A 38 2.25 11.77 6.08
N ASN A 39 1.36 10.88 5.66
CA ASN A 39 1.70 9.67 4.88
C ASN A 39 2.81 8.81 5.51
N GLY A 40 2.84 8.73 6.86
CA GLY A 40 3.82 7.94 7.62
C GLY A 40 5.11 8.68 7.99
N ILE A 41 5.29 9.93 7.59
CA ILE A 41 6.53 10.70 7.86
C ILE A 41 6.80 10.81 9.37
N ILE A 42 5.79 11.04 10.21
CA ILE A 42 5.95 11.22 11.67
C ILE A 42 6.52 9.96 12.32
N GLY A 43 5.97 8.81 11.99
CA GLY A 43 6.46 7.53 12.53
C GLY A 43 7.84 7.15 11.98
N ALA A 44 8.10 7.41 10.71
CA ALA A 44 9.40 7.17 10.10
C ALA A 44 10.49 8.04 10.76
N GLU A 45 10.23 9.34 10.98
CA GLU A 45 11.14 10.23 11.71
C GLU A 45 11.48 9.70 13.12
N THR A 46 10.45 9.20 13.83
CA THR A 46 10.68 8.60 15.16
C THR A 46 11.71 7.47 15.10
N VAL A 47 11.61 6.60 14.07
CA VAL A 47 12.55 5.47 13.92
C VAL A 47 13.92 5.96 13.48
N ALA A 48 14.01 6.88 12.51
CA ALA A 48 15.27 7.44 12.05
C ALA A 48 16.11 8.05 13.20
N ARG A 49 15.43 8.62 14.22
CA ARG A 49 16.08 9.22 15.40
C ARG A 49 16.26 8.28 16.59
N SER A 50 15.82 7.02 16.48
CA SER A 50 15.97 6.05 17.57
C SER A 50 17.39 5.49 17.65
N ALA A 51 17.75 4.95 18.83
CA ALA A 51 19.03 4.27 19.01
C ALA A 51 19.14 3.05 18.07
N PRO A 52 20.29 2.81 17.42
CA PRO A 52 20.49 1.73 16.48
C PRO A 52 20.86 0.41 17.20
N ASP A 53 20.09 0.03 18.22
CA ASP A 53 20.35 -1.11 19.12
C ASP A 53 19.47 -2.34 18.81
N GLY A 54 18.56 -2.22 17.80
CA GLY A 54 17.65 -3.28 17.39
C GLY A 54 16.36 -3.37 18.20
N TYR A 55 16.17 -2.56 19.23
CA TYR A 55 14.92 -2.52 20.01
C TYR A 55 13.83 -1.64 19.38
N THR A 56 14.20 -0.74 18.48
CA THR A 56 13.24 0.03 17.68
C THR A 56 13.33 -0.39 16.21
N ILE A 57 12.21 -0.88 15.68
CA ILE A 57 12.07 -1.23 14.26
C ILE A 57 10.80 -0.61 13.71
N MET A 58 10.77 -0.34 12.41
CA MET A 58 9.61 0.15 11.68
C MET A 58 8.98 -0.96 10.86
N PHE A 59 7.65 -1.03 10.85
CA PHE A 59 6.86 -1.77 9.88
C PHE A 59 6.03 -0.79 9.07
N HIS A 60 6.29 -0.68 7.77
CA HIS A 60 5.71 0.38 6.96
C HIS A 60 5.44 -0.05 5.51
N SER A 61 4.58 0.70 4.81
CA SER A 61 4.48 0.65 3.36
C SER A 61 5.77 1.18 2.72
N MET A 62 6.45 0.33 1.96
CA MET A 62 7.62 0.72 1.17
C MET A 62 7.24 1.77 0.14
N THR A 63 6.08 1.60 -0.50
CA THR A 63 5.56 2.52 -1.50
C THR A 63 5.34 3.92 -0.93
N SER A 64 4.71 4.05 0.26
CA SER A 64 4.54 5.35 0.91
C SER A 64 5.88 5.97 1.32
N HIS A 65 6.81 5.16 1.81
CA HIS A 65 8.16 5.60 2.18
C HIS A 65 8.93 6.13 0.96
N ALA A 66 8.87 5.43 -0.16
CA ALA A 66 9.47 5.85 -1.43
C ALA A 66 8.77 7.09 -2.03
N THR A 67 7.42 7.13 -2.00
CA THR A 67 6.63 8.27 -2.50
C THR A 67 7.01 9.56 -1.78
N ASN A 68 7.10 9.54 -0.46
CA ASN A 68 7.46 10.71 0.33
C ASN A 68 8.80 11.32 -0.10
N ALA A 69 9.77 10.49 -0.48
CA ALA A 69 11.09 10.94 -0.92
C ALA A 69 11.07 11.69 -2.27
N VAL A 70 10.08 11.39 -3.12
CA VAL A 70 10.04 11.91 -4.50
C VAL A 70 8.91 12.92 -4.75
N MET A 71 8.07 13.19 -3.74
CA MET A 71 6.99 14.17 -3.83
C MET A 71 7.45 15.64 -3.75
N GLY A 72 8.75 15.91 -3.59
CA GLY A 72 9.25 17.28 -3.50
C GLY A 72 9.00 17.98 -2.15
N ILE A 73 8.57 17.25 -1.13
CA ILE A 73 8.44 17.78 0.24
C ILE A 73 9.77 17.69 0.99
N LYS A 74 9.99 18.62 1.92
CA LYS A 74 11.17 18.56 2.80
C LYS A 74 10.94 17.53 3.90
N LEU A 75 11.59 16.37 3.79
CA LEU A 75 11.57 15.35 4.83
C LEU A 75 12.50 15.70 5.99
N PRO A 76 12.16 15.31 7.23
CA PRO A 76 13.03 15.43 8.40
C PRO A 76 14.10 14.33 8.49
N TYR A 77 14.18 13.45 7.50
CA TYR A 77 15.12 12.33 7.38
C TYR A 77 15.48 12.06 5.92
N ASP A 78 16.57 11.33 5.69
CA ASP A 78 16.93 10.76 4.39
C ASP A 78 16.35 9.33 4.29
N THR A 79 15.46 9.12 3.32
CA THR A 79 14.73 7.84 3.12
C THR A 79 15.65 6.63 2.92
N ILE A 80 16.86 6.84 2.44
CA ILE A 80 17.83 5.75 2.19
C ILE A 80 18.88 5.67 3.27
N LYS A 81 19.44 6.84 3.72
CA LYS A 81 20.62 6.86 4.60
C LYS A 81 20.29 6.67 6.07
N ASP A 82 19.09 7.08 6.52
CA ASP A 82 18.71 7.05 7.93
C ASP A 82 18.05 5.74 8.35
N PHE A 83 17.94 4.77 7.44
CA PHE A 83 17.31 3.47 7.69
C PHE A 83 18.17 2.31 7.19
N ALA A 84 18.21 1.25 7.99
CA ALA A 84 18.75 -0.05 7.60
C ALA A 84 17.58 -0.98 7.19
N PRO A 85 17.45 -1.37 5.91
CA PRO A 85 16.43 -2.31 5.46
C PRO A 85 16.60 -3.67 6.16
N ILE A 86 15.48 -4.31 6.52
CA ILE A 86 15.50 -5.65 7.11
C ILE A 86 14.99 -6.67 6.09
N SER A 87 13.76 -6.53 5.64
CA SER A 87 13.13 -7.42 4.64
C SER A 87 11.81 -6.85 4.15
N GLN A 88 11.45 -7.18 2.92
CA GLN A 88 10.06 -7.13 2.47
C GLN A 88 9.25 -8.19 3.24
N VAL A 89 7.95 -7.95 3.42
CA VAL A 89 7.07 -8.85 4.19
C VAL A 89 5.89 -9.34 3.38
N ALA A 90 5.20 -8.44 2.71
CA ALA A 90 4.02 -8.76 1.91
C ALA A 90 3.76 -7.70 0.85
N SER A 91 2.93 -8.02 -0.14
CA SER A 91 2.29 -7.06 -1.03
C SER A 91 0.78 -7.03 -0.83
N LEU A 92 0.18 -5.92 -1.18
CA LEU A 92 -1.26 -5.70 -1.23
C LEU A 92 -1.62 -5.09 -2.58
N ASP A 93 -2.49 -5.77 -3.31
CA ASP A 93 -3.16 -5.19 -4.45
C ASP A 93 -4.31 -4.31 -3.98
N LEU A 94 -4.51 -3.19 -4.65
CA LEU A 94 -5.72 -2.43 -4.48
C LEU A 94 -6.82 -3.03 -5.36
N ILE A 95 -8.04 -2.74 -4.99
CA ILE A 95 -9.21 -3.03 -5.80
C ILE A 95 -9.95 -1.74 -6.09
N LEU A 96 -10.20 -1.47 -7.36
CA LEU A 96 -11.12 -0.41 -7.76
C LEU A 96 -12.55 -0.89 -7.50
N VAL A 97 -13.21 -0.26 -6.55
CA VAL A 97 -14.62 -0.51 -6.24
C VAL A 97 -15.48 0.68 -6.61
N ALA A 98 -16.73 0.40 -6.93
CA ALA A 98 -17.75 1.38 -7.23
C ALA A 98 -18.96 1.22 -6.31
N HIS A 99 -19.60 2.35 -5.95
CA HIS A 99 -20.94 2.32 -5.40
C HIS A 99 -21.91 1.66 -6.39
N PRO A 100 -22.90 0.84 -5.97
CA PRO A 100 -23.80 0.11 -6.85
C PRO A 100 -24.56 0.98 -7.86
N SER A 101 -24.86 2.25 -7.54
CA SER A 101 -25.51 3.19 -8.44
C SER A 101 -24.63 3.73 -9.56
N PHE A 102 -23.30 3.52 -9.49
CA PHE A 102 -22.38 3.99 -10.52
C PHE A 102 -22.60 3.19 -11.82
N PRO A 103 -22.77 3.86 -13.00
CA PRO A 103 -23.23 3.19 -14.20
C PRO A 103 -22.22 2.22 -14.81
N ALA A 104 -20.90 2.53 -14.76
CA ALA A 104 -19.87 1.65 -15.34
C ALA A 104 -19.64 0.40 -14.50
N LYS A 105 -19.59 -0.76 -15.15
CA LYS A 105 -19.45 -2.09 -14.51
C LYS A 105 -18.05 -2.69 -14.64
N ASN A 106 -17.23 -2.11 -15.50
CA ASN A 106 -15.86 -2.52 -15.77
C ASN A 106 -15.00 -1.32 -16.16
N VAL A 107 -13.68 -1.53 -16.29
CA VAL A 107 -12.72 -0.45 -16.61
C VAL A 107 -12.98 0.15 -17.99
N GLN A 108 -13.37 -0.65 -18.98
CA GLN A 108 -13.63 -0.15 -20.33
C GLN A 108 -14.84 0.81 -20.35
N GLU A 109 -15.91 0.47 -19.64
CA GLU A 109 -17.09 1.34 -19.49
C GLU A 109 -16.77 2.60 -18.70
N LEU A 110 -15.92 2.49 -17.64
CA LEU A 110 -15.44 3.64 -16.89
C LEU A 110 -14.66 4.60 -17.79
N ILE A 111 -13.73 4.08 -18.59
CA ILE A 111 -12.95 4.88 -19.55
C ILE A 111 -13.89 5.59 -20.56
N ALA A 112 -14.84 4.85 -21.12
CA ALA A 112 -15.80 5.42 -22.06
C ALA A 112 -16.61 6.56 -21.41
N LEU A 113 -17.13 6.34 -20.19
CA LEU A 113 -17.88 7.35 -19.45
C LEU A 113 -17.03 8.58 -19.10
N ALA A 114 -15.80 8.39 -18.61
CA ALA A 114 -14.89 9.47 -18.24
C ALA A 114 -14.48 10.34 -19.45
N LYS A 115 -14.40 9.74 -20.65
CA LYS A 115 -14.13 10.48 -21.89
C LYS A 115 -15.30 11.37 -22.33
N THR A 116 -16.55 11.00 -22.00
CA THR A 116 -17.72 11.83 -22.35
C THR A 116 -17.83 13.07 -21.48
N LYS A 117 -17.38 13.00 -20.22
CA LYS A 117 -17.45 14.11 -19.25
C LYS A 117 -16.17 14.17 -18.41
N PRO A 118 -15.05 14.68 -18.95
CA PRO A 118 -13.79 14.79 -18.23
C PRO A 118 -13.94 15.57 -16.91
N GLY A 119 -13.42 14.99 -15.81
CA GLY A 119 -13.47 15.59 -14.47
C GLY A 119 -14.81 15.44 -13.72
N SER A 120 -15.82 14.79 -14.30
CA SER A 120 -17.12 14.60 -13.64
C SER A 120 -17.18 13.35 -12.74
N ILE A 121 -16.21 12.46 -12.85
CA ILE A 121 -16.12 11.23 -12.04
C ILE A 121 -15.04 11.47 -11.00
N SER A 122 -15.39 11.25 -9.73
CA SER A 122 -14.40 11.31 -8.64
C SER A 122 -14.05 9.92 -8.12
N TYR A 123 -12.85 9.81 -7.54
CA TYR A 123 -12.41 8.62 -6.83
C TYR A 123 -11.80 8.98 -5.48
N ALA A 124 -12.08 8.17 -4.47
CA ALA A 124 -11.52 8.29 -3.13
C ALA A 124 -10.15 7.63 -3.03
N SER A 125 -9.30 8.16 -2.15
CA SER A 125 -8.06 7.54 -1.71
C SER A 125 -7.89 7.69 -0.20
N PHE A 126 -6.91 7.01 0.37
CA PHE A 126 -6.54 7.19 1.78
C PHE A 126 -5.53 8.32 2.03
N GLY A 127 -5.42 9.27 1.08
CA GLY A 127 -4.67 10.54 1.22
C GLY A 127 -3.81 10.88 0.03
N ASN A 128 -3.35 12.12 -0.02
CA ASN A 128 -2.41 12.59 -1.03
C ASN A 128 -1.12 11.76 -0.99
N GLY A 129 -0.59 11.40 -2.17
CA GLY A 129 0.63 10.59 -2.30
C GLY A 129 0.48 9.13 -1.87
N SER A 130 -0.72 8.70 -1.42
CA SER A 130 -0.97 7.29 -1.16
C SER A 130 -1.01 6.48 -2.46
N MET A 131 -0.77 5.16 -2.36
CA MET A 131 -0.85 4.30 -3.56
C MET A 131 -2.24 4.34 -4.23
N ALA A 132 -3.30 4.55 -3.47
CA ALA A 132 -4.65 4.72 -4.04
C ALA A 132 -4.78 5.99 -4.89
N HIS A 133 -4.13 7.09 -4.47
CA HIS A 133 -4.02 8.31 -5.29
C HIS A 133 -3.22 8.03 -6.57
N ILE A 134 -2.04 7.43 -6.42
CA ILE A 134 -1.16 7.08 -7.54
C ILE A 134 -1.85 6.14 -8.51
N ALA A 135 -2.58 5.13 -8.02
CA ALA A 135 -3.33 4.20 -8.86
C ALA A 135 -4.39 4.91 -9.71
N GLY A 136 -5.11 5.86 -9.13
CA GLY A 136 -6.10 6.67 -9.86
C GLY A 136 -5.45 7.54 -10.93
N GLU A 137 -4.35 8.22 -10.60
CA GLU A 137 -3.63 9.08 -11.54
C GLU A 137 -2.93 8.27 -12.63
N LEU A 138 -2.41 7.10 -12.31
CA LEU A 138 -1.86 6.17 -13.31
C LEU A 138 -2.93 5.71 -14.30
N LEU A 139 -4.15 5.43 -13.81
CA LEU A 139 -5.28 5.09 -14.69
C LEU A 139 -5.68 6.29 -15.55
N ASN A 140 -5.78 7.49 -14.97
CA ASN A 140 -6.04 8.73 -15.70
C ASN A 140 -5.07 8.92 -16.86
N GLN A 141 -3.78 8.77 -16.57
CA GLN A 141 -2.71 8.96 -17.54
C GLN A 141 -2.73 7.90 -18.64
N LYS A 142 -2.72 6.62 -18.26
CA LYS A 142 -2.61 5.51 -19.25
C LYS A 142 -3.85 5.40 -20.13
N ALA A 143 -5.05 5.66 -19.59
CA ALA A 143 -6.31 5.62 -20.33
C ALA A 143 -6.64 6.93 -21.07
N GLY A 144 -5.88 8.00 -20.85
CA GLY A 144 -6.15 9.33 -21.40
C GLY A 144 -7.51 9.88 -20.94
N ILE A 145 -7.83 9.73 -19.67
CA ILE A 145 -9.07 10.20 -19.02
C ILE A 145 -8.75 11.21 -17.90
N LYS A 146 -9.78 11.83 -17.36
CA LYS A 146 -9.66 12.72 -16.21
C LYS A 146 -10.74 12.37 -15.20
N MET A 147 -10.35 11.71 -14.10
CA MET A 147 -11.14 11.56 -12.88
C MET A 147 -10.60 12.53 -11.82
N GLU A 148 -11.46 12.99 -10.91
CA GLU A 148 -11.05 13.87 -9.80
C GLU A 148 -10.69 13.08 -8.56
N HIS A 149 -9.53 13.39 -7.98
CA HIS A 149 -9.08 12.77 -6.73
C HIS A 149 -9.70 13.44 -5.50
N ILE A 150 -10.29 12.63 -4.61
CA ILE A 150 -10.81 13.07 -3.30
C ILE A 150 -9.97 12.40 -2.20
N PRO A 151 -9.06 13.15 -1.54
CA PRO A 151 -8.21 12.62 -0.49
C PRO A 151 -8.95 12.51 0.85
N TYR A 152 -8.79 11.37 1.54
CA TYR A 152 -9.28 11.15 2.91
C TYR A 152 -8.12 10.92 3.89
N LYS A 153 -8.38 11.11 5.18
CA LYS A 153 -7.40 10.84 6.25
C LYS A 153 -7.34 9.35 6.62
N GLY A 154 -7.16 8.49 5.61
CA GLY A 154 -7.09 7.04 5.76
C GLY A 154 -8.23 6.30 5.07
N GLY A 155 -8.18 4.96 5.10
CA GLY A 155 -9.10 4.10 4.34
C GLY A 155 -10.53 4.07 4.89
N ALA A 156 -10.70 4.16 6.22
CA ALA A 156 -12.03 4.04 6.84
C ALA A 156 -12.99 5.18 6.43
N PRO A 157 -12.63 6.47 6.50
CA PRO A 157 -13.50 7.53 6.02
C PRO A 157 -13.73 7.49 4.50
N ALA A 158 -12.74 7.08 3.70
CA ALA A 158 -12.91 6.89 2.27
C ALA A 158 -13.94 5.80 1.94
N LEU A 159 -13.87 4.67 2.66
CA LEU A 159 -14.83 3.58 2.53
C LEU A 159 -16.25 4.01 2.92
N ALA A 160 -16.39 4.74 4.04
CA ALA A 160 -17.69 5.22 4.49
C ALA A 160 -18.38 6.11 3.46
N ASP A 161 -17.65 7.05 2.87
CA ASP A 161 -18.20 7.94 1.84
C ASP A 161 -18.47 7.23 0.51
N ASN A 162 -17.68 6.23 0.15
CA ASN A 162 -17.96 5.39 -1.03
C ASN A 162 -19.21 4.52 -0.82
N LEU A 163 -19.40 3.93 0.37
CA LEU A 163 -20.61 3.19 0.74
C LEU A 163 -21.87 4.07 0.76
N ALA A 164 -21.73 5.33 1.16
CA ALA A 164 -22.82 6.31 1.14
C ALA A 164 -23.12 6.86 -0.26
N GLY A 165 -22.27 6.56 -1.26
CA GLY A 165 -22.40 7.06 -2.62
C GLY A 165 -21.98 8.52 -2.82
N HIS A 166 -21.36 9.15 -1.81
CA HIS A 166 -20.83 10.52 -1.93
C HIS A 166 -19.66 10.58 -2.90
N VAL A 167 -18.80 9.56 -2.93
CA VAL A 167 -17.76 9.38 -3.94
C VAL A 167 -17.98 8.05 -4.64
N PRO A 168 -18.20 8.03 -5.97
CA PRO A 168 -18.65 6.85 -6.69
C PRO A 168 -17.60 5.73 -6.79
N LEU A 169 -16.30 6.08 -6.78
CA LEU A 169 -15.20 5.13 -6.95
C LEU A 169 -14.23 5.21 -5.78
N TYR A 170 -13.60 4.09 -5.46
CA TYR A 170 -12.55 4.03 -4.45
C TYR A 170 -11.49 2.98 -4.81
N PHE A 171 -10.23 3.37 -4.78
CA PHE A 171 -9.12 2.43 -4.80
C PHE A 171 -8.86 1.93 -3.38
N ALA A 172 -9.48 0.83 -3.01
CA ALA A 172 -9.48 0.26 -1.67
C ALA A 172 -8.44 -0.86 -1.51
N GLY A 173 -7.99 -1.11 -0.28
CA GLY A 173 -7.36 -2.38 0.06
C GLY A 173 -8.40 -3.51 0.06
N LEU A 174 -8.08 -4.65 -0.52
CA LEU A 174 -9.05 -5.74 -0.68
C LEU A 174 -9.64 -6.20 0.66
N GLY A 175 -8.82 -6.35 1.71
CA GLY A 175 -9.30 -6.83 3.02
C GLY A 175 -10.43 -5.98 3.61
N VAL A 176 -10.42 -4.66 3.39
CA VAL A 176 -11.51 -3.78 3.87
C VAL A 176 -12.68 -3.72 2.91
N ALA A 177 -12.48 -3.94 1.61
CA ALA A 177 -13.55 -3.89 0.61
C ALA A 177 -14.30 -5.23 0.47
N LEU A 178 -13.66 -6.36 0.72
CA LEU A 178 -14.18 -7.70 0.48
C LEU A 178 -15.54 -7.98 1.16
N PRO A 179 -15.75 -7.69 2.44
CA PRO A 179 -17.05 -7.91 3.08
C PRO A 179 -18.18 -7.12 2.39
N HIS A 180 -17.89 -5.91 1.92
CA HIS A 180 -18.85 -5.05 1.23
C HIS A 180 -19.14 -5.50 -0.20
N ILE A 181 -18.14 -6.06 -0.88
CA ILE A 181 -18.31 -6.69 -2.20
C ILE A 181 -19.19 -7.92 -2.07
N GLN A 182 -18.92 -8.78 -1.09
CA GLN A 182 -19.72 -9.99 -0.82
C GLN A 182 -21.16 -9.67 -0.43
N ALA A 183 -21.37 -8.59 0.32
CA ALA A 183 -22.72 -8.10 0.69
C ALA A 183 -23.43 -7.35 -0.45
N GLY A 184 -22.75 -7.09 -1.59
CA GLY A 184 -23.32 -6.33 -2.71
C GLY A 184 -23.47 -4.83 -2.45
N SER A 185 -22.96 -4.31 -1.33
CA SER A 185 -22.95 -2.86 -1.01
C SER A 185 -21.86 -2.10 -1.76
N LEU A 186 -20.86 -2.79 -2.31
CA LEU A 186 -19.92 -2.29 -3.30
C LEU A 186 -19.80 -3.26 -4.47
N ARG A 187 -19.49 -2.71 -5.63
CA ARG A 187 -19.18 -3.50 -6.84
C ARG A 187 -17.69 -3.46 -7.11
N ALA A 188 -17.06 -4.64 -7.21
CA ALA A 188 -15.70 -4.77 -7.68
C ALA A 188 -15.63 -4.46 -9.19
N ILE A 189 -14.74 -3.59 -9.60
CA ILE A 189 -14.48 -3.22 -11.00
C ILE A 189 -13.26 -3.95 -11.54
N ALA A 190 -12.11 -3.83 -10.87
CA ALA A 190 -10.88 -4.50 -11.25
C ALA A 190 -9.86 -4.48 -10.10
N VAL A 191 -8.90 -5.40 -10.10
CA VAL A 191 -7.73 -5.37 -9.21
C VAL A 191 -6.57 -4.65 -9.91
N THR A 192 -5.69 -4.04 -9.10
CA THR A 192 -4.56 -3.22 -9.59
C THR A 192 -3.28 -4.03 -9.80
N GLY A 193 -3.23 -5.25 -9.26
CA GLY A 193 -2.04 -6.10 -9.26
C GLY A 193 -1.88 -6.93 -10.53
N ASN A 194 -0.76 -7.66 -10.58
CA ASN A 194 -0.40 -8.51 -11.72
C ASN A 194 -1.14 -9.84 -11.78
N ASN A 195 -1.82 -10.24 -10.70
CA ASN A 195 -2.59 -11.46 -10.63
C ASN A 195 -4.04 -11.17 -10.23
N ARG A 196 -4.99 -11.99 -10.69
CA ARG A 196 -6.36 -11.97 -10.14
C ARG A 196 -6.31 -12.46 -8.70
N ASN A 197 -7.11 -11.85 -7.84
CA ASN A 197 -7.15 -12.27 -6.44
C ASN A 197 -7.92 -13.60 -6.30
N PRO A 198 -7.38 -14.61 -5.60
CA PRO A 198 -8.05 -15.89 -5.40
C PRO A 198 -9.43 -15.80 -4.74
N GLN A 199 -9.68 -14.79 -3.91
CA GLN A 199 -10.99 -14.57 -3.28
C GLN A 199 -12.00 -13.91 -4.22
N LEU A 200 -11.54 -13.33 -5.35
CA LEU A 200 -12.37 -12.68 -6.36
C LEU A 200 -11.93 -13.10 -7.77
N PRO A 201 -11.97 -14.40 -8.12
CA PRO A 201 -11.39 -14.94 -9.36
C PRO A 201 -12.04 -14.39 -10.63
N ASN A 202 -13.27 -13.90 -10.53
CA ASN A 202 -14.02 -13.32 -11.65
C ASN A 202 -13.77 -11.81 -11.83
N VAL A 203 -13.07 -11.15 -10.89
CA VAL A 203 -12.73 -9.73 -11.02
C VAL A 203 -11.47 -9.61 -11.86
N PRO A 204 -11.52 -8.89 -13.00
CA PRO A 204 -10.37 -8.76 -13.89
C PRO A 204 -9.31 -7.86 -13.28
N LYS A 205 -8.10 -7.93 -13.83
CA LYS A 205 -7.04 -6.93 -13.59
C LYS A 205 -7.32 -5.69 -14.45
N ILE A 206 -6.90 -4.52 -13.99
CA ILE A 206 -6.90 -3.32 -14.84
C ILE A 206 -6.05 -3.56 -16.10
N ALA A 207 -4.91 -4.25 -15.96
CA ALA A 207 -4.03 -4.63 -17.06
C ALA A 207 -4.67 -5.52 -18.15
N GLU A 208 -5.81 -6.17 -17.86
CA GLU A 208 -6.56 -6.92 -18.89
C GLU A 208 -7.38 -6.02 -19.81
N THR A 209 -7.52 -4.73 -19.48
CA THR A 209 -8.21 -3.76 -20.33
C THR A 209 -7.31 -3.36 -21.49
N THR A 210 -7.87 -3.31 -22.70
CA THR A 210 -7.14 -2.94 -23.91
C THR A 210 -6.43 -1.58 -23.75
N GLY A 211 -5.12 -1.55 -24.02
CA GLY A 211 -4.28 -0.36 -23.88
C GLY A 211 -3.72 -0.12 -22.48
N LEU A 212 -3.98 -1.02 -21.51
CA LEU A 212 -3.51 -0.89 -20.13
C LEU A 212 -2.64 -2.08 -19.67
N SER A 213 -2.05 -2.84 -20.59
CA SER A 213 -1.32 -4.09 -20.29
C SER A 213 -0.13 -3.91 -19.35
N ASP A 214 0.41 -2.71 -19.24
CA ASP A 214 1.50 -2.32 -18.36
C ASP A 214 1.04 -1.56 -17.11
N TYR A 215 -0.27 -1.62 -16.78
CA TYR A 215 -0.79 -1.04 -15.55
C TYR A 215 -0.51 -1.96 -14.37
N GLU A 216 0.18 -1.40 -13.39
CA GLU A 216 0.41 -2.06 -12.09
C GLU A 216 0.47 -1.01 -10.98
N ALA A 217 -0.23 -1.27 -9.88
CA ALA A 217 -0.26 -0.37 -8.73
C ALA A 217 -0.41 -1.19 -7.43
N ASN A 218 0.71 -1.59 -6.83
CA ASN A 218 0.78 -2.43 -5.64
C ASN A 218 1.36 -1.67 -4.46
N ILE A 219 0.95 -2.08 -3.26
CA ILE A 219 1.59 -1.62 -2.02
C ILE A 219 2.51 -2.74 -1.54
N PHE A 220 3.78 -2.42 -1.37
CA PHE A 220 4.72 -3.31 -0.70
C PHE A 220 4.91 -2.90 0.75
N TYR A 221 5.03 -3.89 1.62
CA TYR A 221 5.28 -3.73 3.05
C TYR A 221 6.64 -4.29 3.41
N GLY A 222 7.35 -3.57 4.26
CA GLY A 222 8.68 -3.98 4.70
C GLY A 222 8.97 -3.54 6.12
N MET A 223 10.13 -3.95 6.59
CA MET A 223 10.67 -3.60 7.90
C MET A 223 12.03 -2.94 7.79
N TRP A 224 12.25 -1.98 8.66
CA TRP A 224 13.52 -1.23 8.80
C TRP A 224 13.93 -1.12 10.27
N ALA A 225 15.21 -0.97 10.47
CA ALA A 225 15.81 -0.45 11.70
C ALA A 225 16.41 0.94 11.45
N PRO A 226 16.77 1.71 12.48
CA PRO A 226 17.58 2.91 12.33
C PRO A 226 18.91 2.60 11.63
N ALA A 227 19.44 3.55 10.86
CA ALA A 227 20.78 3.45 10.30
C ALA A 227 21.83 3.20 11.39
N GLY A 228 22.87 2.44 11.08
CA GLY A 228 23.92 2.08 12.05
C GLY A 228 23.55 0.92 12.98
N THR A 229 22.36 0.32 12.85
CA THR A 229 22.04 -0.93 13.57
C THR A 229 23.03 -2.02 13.16
N PRO A 230 23.66 -2.73 14.13
CA PRO A 230 24.67 -3.73 13.85
C PRO A 230 24.18 -4.82 12.89
N GLU A 231 25.03 -5.19 11.92
CA GLU A 231 24.69 -6.17 10.88
C GLU A 231 24.17 -7.51 11.45
N ALA A 232 24.75 -7.97 12.57
CA ALA A 232 24.29 -9.20 13.23
C ALA A 232 22.82 -9.13 13.69
N ILE A 233 22.35 -7.95 14.10
CA ILE A 233 20.97 -7.70 14.49
C ILE A 233 20.07 -7.69 13.24
N ILE A 234 20.47 -6.98 12.18
CA ILE A 234 19.75 -6.97 10.90
C ILE A 234 19.59 -8.38 10.36
N GLN A 235 20.65 -9.18 10.34
CA GLN A 235 20.62 -10.55 9.86
C GLN A 235 19.75 -11.47 10.73
N ARG A 236 19.72 -11.25 12.05
CA ARG A 236 18.81 -12.00 12.94
C ARG A 236 17.34 -11.69 12.65
N LEU A 237 17.00 -10.41 12.50
CA LEU A 237 15.65 -9.97 12.16
C LEU A 237 15.24 -10.44 10.76
N ASN A 238 16.14 -10.36 9.79
CA ASN A 238 15.91 -10.84 8.43
C ASN A 238 15.61 -12.35 8.40
N ARG A 239 16.44 -13.19 9.05
CA ARG A 239 16.22 -14.66 9.12
C ARG A 239 14.86 -14.99 9.72
N ALA A 240 14.49 -14.36 10.84
CA ALA A 240 13.18 -14.56 11.45
C ALA A 240 12.04 -14.18 10.49
N THR A 241 12.21 -13.08 9.76
CA THR A 241 11.23 -12.64 8.75
C THR A 241 11.12 -13.62 7.58
N LEU A 242 12.24 -14.12 7.06
CA LEU A 242 12.23 -15.11 5.97
C LEU A 242 11.54 -16.43 6.38
N GLU A 243 11.78 -16.91 7.60
CA GLU A 243 11.09 -18.09 8.12
C GLU A 243 9.58 -17.89 8.24
N ILE A 244 9.14 -16.71 8.70
CA ILE A 244 7.70 -16.38 8.81
C ILE A 244 7.08 -16.32 7.43
N THR A 245 7.65 -15.54 6.51
CA THR A 245 7.08 -15.31 5.16
C THR A 245 7.07 -16.59 4.31
N ALA A 246 7.97 -17.53 4.54
CA ALA A 246 7.99 -18.83 3.87
C ALA A 246 6.96 -19.83 4.44
N SER A 247 6.42 -19.58 5.66
CA SER A 247 5.54 -20.53 6.32
C SER A 247 4.16 -20.63 5.67
N ALA A 248 3.62 -21.84 5.55
CA ALA A 248 2.30 -22.09 5.00
C ALA A 248 1.18 -21.40 5.83
N ALA A 249 1.37 -21.36 7.16
CA ALA A 249 0.43 -20.69 8.06
C ALA A 249 0.34 -19.19 7.79
N TYR A 250 1.48 -18.52 7.58
CA TYR A 250 1.50 -17.10 7.27
C TYR A 250 0.92 -16.81 5.88
N LYS A 251 1.26 -17.62 4.87
CA LYS A 251 0.66 -17.51 3.53
C LYS A 251 -0.85 -17.56 3.58
N LYS A 252 -1.41 -18.57 4.25
CA LYS A 252 -2.86 -18.70 4.42
C LYS A 252 -3.49 -17.50 5.15
N LYS A 253 -2.80 -16.97 6.16
CA LYS A 253 -3.27 -15.77 6.87
C LYS A 253 -3.28 -14.54 5.96
N ILE A 254 -2.21 -14.30 5.22
CA ILE A 254 -2.08 -13.19 4.28
C ILE A 254 -3.21 -13.22 3.24
N GLU A 255 -3.46 -14.38 2.64
CA GLU A 255 -4.57 -14.56 1.69
C GLU A 255 -5.93 -14.29 2.34
N ALA A 256 -6.17 -14.83 3.54
CA ALA A 256 -7.43 -14.61 4.27
C ALA A 256 -7.64 -13.13 4.65
N ASP A 257 -6.58 -12.41 4.97
CA ASP A 257 -6.62 -10.98 5.31
C ASP A 257 -6.71 -10.08 4.05
N GLY A 258 -6.74 -10.66 2.83
CA GLY A 258 -6.91 -9.95 1.56
C GLY A 258 -5.63 -9.33 1.01
N PHE A 259 -4.45 -9.80 1.44
CA PHE A 259 -3.18 -9.44 0.83
C PHE A 259 -2.88 -10.32 -0.39
N ALA A 260 -2.08 -9.81 -1.32
CA ALA A 260 -1.79 -10.51 -2.57
C ALA A 260 -0.82 -11.66 -2.37
N GLU A 261 0.30 -11.39 -1.72
CA GLU A 261 1.34 -12.42 -1.48
C GLU A 261 2.25 -12.11 -0.29
N THR A 262 2.91 -13.15 0.19
CA THR A 262 4.02 -13.01 1.14
C THR A 262 5.32 -12.82 0.37
N ILE A 263 6.14 -11.87 0.81
CA ILE A 263 7.45 -11.61 0.18
C ILE A 263 8.51 -11.66 1.27
N GLY A 264 9.50 -12.55 1.08
CA GLY A 264 10.73 -12.54 1.88
C GLY A 264 11.86 -12.02 1.01
N SER A 265 12.72 -11.14 1.53
CA SER A 265 13.88 -10.65 0.78
C SER A 265 15.10 -10.46 1.67
N SER A 266 16.30 -10.48 1.04
CA SER A 266 17.48 -9.96 1.71
C SER A 266 17.38 -8.45 1.93
N PRO A 267 18.13 -7.89 2.90
CA PRO A 267 18.21 -6.44 3.10
C PRO A 267 18.64 -5.69 1.82
N GLU A 268 19.61 -6.23 1.10
CA GLU A 268 20.09 -5.66 -0.15
C GLU A 268 19.01 -5.64 -1.24
N LYS A 269 18.28 -6.74 -1.42
CA LYS A 269 17.16 -6.80 -2.38
C LYS A 269 16.10 -5.78 -2.04
N MET A 270 15.74 -5.64 -0.75
CA MET A 270 14.79 -4.62 -0.31
C MET A 270 15.28 -3.20 -0.61
N ALA A 271 16.57 -2.90 -0.33
CA ALA A 271 17.16 -1.60 -0.63
C ALA A 271 17.10 -1.26 -2.13
N ASN A 272 17.38 -2.24 -2.99
CA ASN A 272 17.29 -2.08 -4.44
C ASN A 272 15.85 -1.87 -4.91
N THR A 273 14.89 -2.60 -4.34
CA THR A 273 13.47 -2.42 -4.63
C THR A 273 13.02 -0.99 -4.28
N ILE A 274 13.39 -0.46 -3.11
CA ILE A 274 13.03 0.92 -2.71
C ILE A 274 13.55 1.94 -3.72
N LYS A 275 14.80 1.81 -4.16
CA LYS A 275 15.39 2.72 -5.16
C LYS A 275 14.63 2.67 -6.49
N SER A 276 14.35 1.46 -6.98
CA SER A 276 13.57 1.27 -8.20
C SER A 276 12.15 1.85 -8.08
N GLU A 277 11.48 1.64 -6.94
CA GLU A 277 10.17 2.27 -6.69
C GLU A 277 10.26 3.79 -6.70
N MET A 278 11.27 4.38 -6.08
CA MET A 278 11.47 5.84 -6.11
C MET A 278 11.59 6.37 -7.54
N GLU A 279 12.34 5.68 -8.43
CA GLU A 279 12.48 6.07 -9.84
C GLU A 279 11.14 6.00 -10.58
N ILE A 280 10.39 4.90 -10.42
CA ILE A 280 9.07 4.71 -11.04
C ILE A 280 8.09 5.77 -10.54
N LEU A 281 8.00 5.95 -9.22
CA LEU A 281 7.08 6.89 -8.59
C LEU A 281 7.41 8.34 -8.95
N ALA A 282 8.70 8.71 -9.02
CA ALA A 282 9.11 10.04 -9.46
C ALA A 282 8.60 10.37 -10.86
N LYS A 283 8.65 9.38 -11.77
CA LYS A 283 8.11 9.53 -13.12
C LYS A 283 6.60 9.73 -13.11
N VAL A 284 5.86 8.85 -12.42
CA VAL A 284 4.39 8.93 -12.32
C VAL A 284 3.95 10.25 -11.68
N ILE A 285 4.56 10.64 -10.56
CA ILE A 285 4.23 11.88 -9.85
C ILE A 285 4.45 13.10 -10.74
N LYS A 286 5.58 13.14 -11.46
CA LYS A 286 5.90 14.24 -12.37
C LYS A 286 4.92 14.32 -13.54
N GLU A 287 4.63 13.19 -14.18
CA GLU A 287 3.76 13.11 -15.36
C GLU A 287 2.29 13.40 -15.00
N ALA A 288 1.81 12.87 -13.88
CA ALA A 288 0.46 13.11 -13.36
C ALA A 288 0.32 14.44 -12.61
N LYS A 289 1.42 15.20 -12.43
CA LYS A 289 1.45 16.49 -11.70
C LYS A 289 0.89 16.39 -10.28
N ILE A 290 1.14 15.25 -9.62
CA ILE A 290 0.69 15.04 -8.24
C ILE A 290 1.38 16.05 -7.34
N GLN A 291 0.59 16.79 -6.56
CA GLN A 291 1.07 17.77 -5.58
C GLN A 291 1.10 17.13 -4.19
N PRO A 292 2.02 17.57 -3.32
CA PRO A 292 2.10 17.13 -1.92
C PRO A 292 0.82 17.33 -1.11
#